data_c838e4adbe94d7523ea357713bad8f6a
#
_entry.id   c838e4adbe94d7523ea357713bad8f6a
#
_cell.length_a   1.000
_cell.length_b   1.000
_cell.length_c   1.000
_cell.angle_alpha   90.00
_cell.angle_beta   90.00
_cell.angle_gamma   90.00
#
_symmetry.space_group_name_H-M   'P 1'
#
loop_
_entity.id
_entity.type
_entity.pdbx_description
1 polymer ?
#
loop_
_entity_poly.entity_id
_entity_poly.type
_entity_poly.pdbx_seq_one_letter_code
_entity_poly.pdbx_strand_id
1 'polypeptide(L)'
;MEIIELIIDENEELFGIEAISVVENPAIEEDFIALKNQDQIRLAEVSKEKRILMGAALIPDRPIYRKNEEHEFYIFFSKDTVTKASQMYLKDGNQGQATIEHKEEKLDGMTVVESWIIEDTIHDKSRKYDLDLPVGTWMVSMKCDNDEIWSKVKENKIRGFSIEGHFIDRLNRAQNKLSEEDKLLKEIIDVLEKPNTNT
;
A
#
# COMPACT_ATOMS: atom_id res chain seq x y z
N MET A 1 -7.38 4.51 22.96
CA MET A 1 -7.44 3.70 21.74
C MET A 1 -6.01 3.52 21.27
N GLU A 2 -5.60 2.32 21.01
CA GLU A 2 -4.21 1.99 20.67
C GLU A 2 -3.88 2.47 19.25
N ILE A 3 -2.63 2.88 19.01
CA ILE A 3 -2.11 3.30 17.70
C ILE A 3 -0.88 2.44 17.41
N ILE A 4 -0.94 1.68 16.32
CA ILE A 4 0.05 0.67 15.96
C ILE A 4 0.75 1.07 14.68
N GLU A 5 2.08 1.16 14.70
CA GLU A 5 2.86 1.31 13.48
C GLU A 5 3.04 -0.05 12.81
N LEU A 6 2.60 -0.15 11.55
CA LEU A 6 2.85 -1.31 10.72
C LEU A 6 4.14 -1.12 9.92
N ILE A 7 4.97 -2.15 9.88
CA ILE A 7 6.26 -2.17 9.17
C ILE A 7 6.35 -3.35 8.23
N ILE A 8 7.28 -3.27 7.28
CA ILE A 8 7.68 -4.38 6.40
C ILE A 8 8.96 -4.98 6.94
N ASP A 9 8.99 -6.30 7.12
CA ASP A 9 10.20 -7.06 7.42
C ASP A 9 10.69 -7.80 6.18
N GLU A 10 11.81 -7.37 5.63
CA GLU A 10 12.40 -7.95 4.42
C GLU A 10 12.95 -9.38 4.60
N ASN A 11 13.03 -9.86 5.85
CA ASN A 11 13.53 -11.20 6.16
C ASN A 11 12.44 -12.28 6.20
N GLU A 12 11.19 -11.87 6.08
CA GLU A 12 10.06 -12.78 6.06
C GLU A 12 9.61 -13.06 4.62
N GLU A 13 9.21 -14.29 4.32
CA GLU A 13 8.87 -14.71 2.94
C GLU A 13 7.56 -14.12 2.40
N LEU A 14 6.67 -13.63 3.29
CA LEU A 14 5.33 -13.14 2.93
C LEU A 14 5.11 -11.71 3.46
N PHE A 15 5.86 -10.73 2.93
CA PHE A 15 5.67 -9.33 3.31
C PHE A 15 5.67 -8.37 2.12
N GLY A 16 4.88 -7.31 2.26
CA GLY A 16 4.73 -6.26 1.27
C GLY A 16 3.31 -6.12 0.76
N ILE A 17 3.16 -5.37 -0.31
CA ILE A 17 1.88 -5.15 -0.98
C ILE A 17 1.72 -6.16 -2.11
N GLU A 18 0.72 -7.01 -2.01
CA GLU A 18 0.40 -8.03 -3.00
C GLU A 18 -0.51 -7.50 -4.10
N ALA A 19 -1.47 -6.65 -3.74
CA ALA A 19 -2.43 -6.09 -4.67
C ALA A 19 -2.87 -4.68 -4.29
N ILE A 20 -3.41 -3.94 -5.26
CA ILE A 20 -4.13 -2.69 -5.05
C ILE A 20 -5.59 -2.92 -5.41
N SER A 21 -6.48 -2.77 -4.43
CA SER A 21 -7.92 -2.87 -4.61
C SER A 21 -8.51 -1.54 -5.06
N VAL A 22 -9.49 -1.59 -5.96
CA VAL A 22 -10.34 -0.44 -6.27
C VAL A 22 -11.63 -0.53 -5.44
N VAL A 23 -11.92 0.52 -4.69
CA VAL A 23 -12.95 0.49 -3.65
C VAL A 23 -13.87 1.69 -3.69
N GLU A 24 -15.09 1.54 -3.15
CA GLU A 24 -16.03 2.65 -2.94
C GLU A 24 -15.55 3.57 -1.81
N ASN A 25 -15.07 2.99 -0.71
CA ASN A 25 -14.65 3.71 0.48
C ASN A 25 -13.18 3.39 0.81
N PRO A 26 -12.22 4.19 0.29
CA PRO A 26 -10.81 3.96 0.54
C PRO A 26 -10.49 4.15 2.04
N ALA A 27 -9.70 3.23 2.60
CA ALA A 27 -9.30 3.26 4.02
C ALA A 27 -8.47 4.50 4.38
N ILE A 28 -7.80 5.10 3.41
CA ILE A 28 -7.03 6.34 3.55
C ILE A 28 -7.89 7.61 3.39
N GLU A 29 -9.20 7.47 3.15
CA GLU A 29 -10.15 8.58 2.97
C GLU A 29 -9.78 9.56 1.84
N GLU A 30 -9.12 9.08 0.79
CA GLU A 30 -8.75 9.87 -0.39
C GLU A 30 -9.28 9.21 -1.66
N ASP A 31 -10.01 9.98 -2.44
CA ASP A 31 -10.52 9.54 -3.72
C ASP A 31 -9.44 9.66 -4.81
N PHE A 32 -9.47 8.77 -5.79
CA PHE A 32 -8.68 8.93 -6.99
C PHE A 32 -9.39 9.84 -8.02
N ILE A 33 -8.65 10.30 -9.01
CA ILE A 33 -9.20 11.01 -10.15
C ILE A 33 -9.09 10.19 -11.44
N ALA A 34 -10.13 10.25 -12.26
CA ALA A 34 -10.10 9.70 -13.60
C ALA A 34 -9.54 10.74 -14.57
N LEU A 35 -8.37 10.49 -15.15
CA LEU A 35 -7.73 11.41 -16.07
C LEU A 35 -8.48 11.46 -17.40
N LYS A 36 -8.98 12.65 -17.74
CA LYS A 36 -9.60 12.95 -19.04
C LYS A 36 -8.54 13.50 -20.00
N ASN A 37 -8.74 13.30 -21.30
CA ASN A 37 -7.91 13.97 -22.28
C ASN A 37 -8.11 15.48 -22.20
N GLN A 38 -7.06 16.24 -21.87
CA GLN A 38 -7.10 17.70 -21.77
C GLN A 38 -6.95 18.42 -23.14
N ASP A 39 -6.79 17.69 -24.23
CA ASP A 39 -6.65 18.31 -25.55
C ASP A 39 -8.05 18.53 -26.17
N GLN A 40 -8.60 19.70 -25.90
CA GLN A 40 -9.64 20.27 -26.73
C GLN A 40 -9.02 20.75 -28.05
N ILE A 41 -8.76 19.84 -28.96
CA ILE A 41 -8.72 20.21 -30.38
C ILE A 41 -10.11 19.90 -30.91
N ARG A 42 -10.86 20.96 -31.26
CA ARG A 42 -12.10 20.90 -31.98
C ARG A 42 -11.87 20.22 -33.32
N LEU A 43 -12.28 18.98 -33.44
CA LEU A 43 -12.78 18.34 -34.67
C LEU A 43 -13.39 16.99 -34.26
N ALA A 44 -14.56 16.70 -34.80
CA ALA A 44 -15.45 15.58 -34.50
C ALA A 44 -14.72 14.22 -34.53
N GLU A 45 -14.21 13.80 -33.39
CA GLU A 45 -13.95 12.40 -33.09
C GLU A 45 -14.17 12.17 -31.60
N VAL A 46 -14.88 11.10 -31.30
CA VAL A 46 -15.12 10.61 -29.95
C VAL A 46 -13.78 10.56 -29.21
N SER A 47 -13.52 11.50 -28.31
CA SER A 47 -12.28 11.53 -27.53
C SER A 47 -12.23 10.25 -26.71
N LYS A 48 -11.35 9.31 -27.09
CA LYS A 48 -11.10 8.11 -26.30
C LYS A 48 -10.63 8.54 -24.92
N GLU A 49 -11.43 8.28 -23.91
CA GLU A 49 -11.06 8.51 -22.51
C GLU A 49 -9.71 7.82 -22.25
N LYS A 50 -8.80 8.46 -21.55
CA LYS A 50 -7.49 7.85 -21.19
C LYS A 50 -7.66 6.60 -20.34
N ARG A 51 -8.77 6.51 -19.61
CA ARG A 51 -9.09 5.42 -18.70
C ARG A 51 -7.94 5.15 -17.72
N ILE A 52 -7.42 6.22 -17.13
CA ILE A 52 -6.39 6.19 -16.10
C ILE A 52 -6.98 6.78 -14.83
N LEU A 53 -6.85 6.04 -13.76
CA LEU A 53 -7.18 6.43 -12.39
C LEU A 53 -5.89 6.84 -11.70
N MET A 54 -5.83 8.03 -11.10
CA MET A 54 -4.65 8.50 -10.37
C MET A 54 -5.04 8.90 -8.95
N GLY A 55 -4.32 8.38 -7.98
CA GLY A 55 -4.57 8.67 -6.57
C GLY A 55 -3.49 8.12 -5.65
N ALA A 56 -3.66 8.38 -4.35
CA ALA A 56 -2.81 7.82 -3.33
C ALA A 56 -3.12 6.32 -3.13
N ALA A 57 -2.09 5.49 -3.09
CA ALA A 57 -2.19 4.10 -2.63
C ALA A 57 -1.97 4.02 -1.11
N LEU A 58 -1.05 4.85 -0.57
CA LEU A 58 -0.77 4.89 0.86
C LEU A 58 -0.25 6.28 1.26
N ILE A 59 -0.78 6.82 2.36
CA ILE A 59 -0.39 8.12 2.94
C ILE A 59 0.36 7.86 4.24
N PRO A 60 1.59 8.39 4.39
CA PRO A 60 2.36 8.18 5.61
C PRO A 60 1.75 8.92 6.80
N ASP A 61 1.98 8.38 7.99
CA ASP A 61 1.61 8.94 9.28
C ASP A 61 0.11 9.25 9.46
N ARG A 62 -0.74 8.77 8.54
CA ARG A 62 -2.20 8.91 8.61
C ARG A 62 -2.78 7.74 9.40
N PRO A 63 -3.49 7.99 10.52
CA PRO A 63 -4.16 6.94 11.26
C PRO A 63 -5.30 6.33 10.46
N ILE A 64 -5.32 5.01 10.33
CA ILE A 64 -6.35 4.24 9.64
C ILE A 64 -7.08 3.41 10.71
N TYR A 65 -8.37 3.65 10.87
CA TYR A 65 -9.19 2.91 11.82
C TYR A 65 -9.30 1.44 11.44
N ARG A 66 -9.16 0.57 12.42
CA ARG A 66 -9.34 -0.88 12.30
C ARG A 66 -10.15 -1.40 13.49
N LYS A 67 -10.93 -2.44 13.20
CA LYS A 67 -11.72 -3.15 14.20
C LYS A 67 -11.62 -4.65 13.92
N ASN A 68 -11.33 -5.40 14.97
CA ASN A 68 -11.50 -6.85 15.02
C ASN A 68 -12.61 -7.22 16.00
N GLU A 69 -12.81 -8.51 16.27
CA GLU A 69 -13.87 -9.00 17.14
C GLU A 69 -13.74 -8.51 18.60
N GLU A 70 -12.53 -8.19 19.05
CA GLU A 70 -12.24 -7.88 20.45
C GLU A 70 -11.87 -6.40 20.68
N HIS A 71 -11.27 -5.73 19.69
CA HIS A 71 -10.63 -4.42 19.90
C HIS A 71 -10.83 -3.48 18.72
N GLU A 72 -10.86 -2.17 19.04
CA GLU A 72 -10.80 -1.08 18.09
C GLU A 72 -9.45 -0.37 18.26
N PHE A 73 -8.75 -0.14 17.14
CA PHE A 73 -7.41 0.45 17.14
C PHE A 73 -7.16 1.23 15.86
N TYR A 74 -6.10 2.03 15.86
CA TYR A 74 -5.59 2.68 14.64
C TYR A 74 -4.28 2.05 14.23
N ILE A 75 -4.07 1.96 12.92
CA ILE A 75 -2.78 1.62 12.33
C ILE A 75 -2.27 2.82 11.55
N PHE A 76 -0.96 2.93 11.39
CA PHE A 76 -0.34 3.87 10.47
C PHE A 76 0.95 3.28 9.89
N PHE A 77 1.43 3.92 8.84
CA PHE A 77 2.66 3.56 8.16
C PHE A 77 3.60 4.77 8.16
N SER A 78 4.85 4.59 8.58
CA SER A 78 5.86 5.64 8.47
C SER A 78 6.25 5.88 7.01
N LYS A 79 6.88 7.03 6.71
CA LYS A 79 7.39 7.35 5.36
C LYS A 79 8.33 6.28 4.81
N ASP A 80 9.19 5.74 5.66
CA ASP A 80 10.12 4.67 5.29
C ASP A 80 9.36 3.39 4.91
N THR A 81 8.35 3.01 5.67
CA THR A 81 7.50 1.86 5.36
C THR A 81 6.74 2.05 4.05
N VAL A 82 6.17 3.24 3.82
CA VAL A 82 5.46 3.56 2.56
C VAL A 82 6.41 3.48 1.37
N THR A 83 7.63 4.01 1.48
CA THR A 83 8.64 3.94 0.43
C THR A 83 9.05 2.50 0.13
N LYS A 84 9.31 1.70 1.16
CA LYS A 84 9.62 0.27 1.00
C LYS A 84 8.48 -0.49 0.34
N ALA A 85 7.25 -0.29 0.81
CA ALA A 85 6.06 -0.92 0.25
C ALA A 85 5.93 -0.66 -1.25
N SER A 86 6.10 0.60 -1.68
CA SER A 86 6.02 0.98 -3.09
C SER A 86 7.09 0.32 -3.95
N GLN A 87 8.32 0.21 -3.44
CA GLN A 87 9.45 -0.41 -4.13
C GLN A 87 9.27 -1.94 -4.23
N MET A 88 8.86 -2.60 -3.16
CA MET A 88 8.60 -4.04 -3.15
C MET A 88 7.48 -4.41 -4.11
N TYR A 89 6.36 -3.68 -4.08
CA TYR A 89 5.24 -3.89 -5.01
C TYR A 89 5.69 -3.92 -6.47
N LEU A 90 6.57 -3.00 -6.88
CA LEU A 90 7.12 -2.98 -8.24
C LEU A 90 8.13 -4.09 -8.49
N LYS A 91 9.03 -4.34 -7.54
CA LYS A 91 10.09 -5.35 -7.63
C LYS A 91 9.51 -6.76 -7.77
N ASP A 92 8.41 -7.03 -7.06
CA ASP A 92 7.75 -8.34 -7.04
C ASP A 92 6.82 -8.54 -8.25
N GLY A 93 6.71 -7.54 -9.14
CA GLY A 93 5.93 -7.67 -10.38
C GLY A 93 4.42 -7.56 -10.17
N ASN A 94 3.96 -6.93 -9.09
CA ASN A 94 2.55 -6.87 -8.68
C ASN A 94 1.70 -5.81 -9.42
N GLN A 95 2.25 -5.13 -10.42
CA GLN A 95 1.57 -4.04 -11.15
C GLN A 95 0.23 -4.45 -11.78
N GLY A 96 0.11 -5.72 -12.14
CA GLY A 96 -1.12 -6.30 -12.69
C GLY A 96 -2.00 -7.01 -11.66
N GLN A 97 -1.65 -6.93 -10.37
CA GLN A 97 -2.44 -7.53 -9.30
C GLN A 97 -3.42 -6.48 -8.77
N ALA A 98 -4.65 -6.57 -9.20
CA ALA A 98 -5.72 -5.69 -8.73
C ALA A 98 -6.93 -6.52 -8.31
N THR A 99 -7.69 -6.02 -7.32
CA THR A 99 -8.93 -6.62 -6.83
C THR A 99 -10.02 -5.56 -6.76
N ILE A 100 -11.24 -5.96 -6.45
CA ILE A 100 -12.36 -5.06 -6.16
C ILE A 100 -12.90 -5.35 -4.76
N GLU A 101 -13.01 -4.32 -3.92
CA GLU A 101 -13.53 -4.43 -2.54
C GLU A 101 -12.86 -5.56 -1.75
N HIS A 102 -11.54 -5.72 -1.91
CA HIS A 102 -10.74 -6.76 -1.23
C HIS A 102 -11.22 -8.20 -1.43
N LYS A 103 -11.85 -8.48 -2.57
CA LYS A 103 -12.25 -9.85 -2.92
C LYS A 103 -11.03 -10.63 -3.41
N GLU A 104 -11.00 -11.92 -3.11
CA GLU A 104 -9.90 -12.82 -3.51
C GLU A 104 -9.73 -12.94 -5.02
N GLU A 105 -10.79 -12.68 -5.77
CA GLU A 105 -10.77 -12.78 -7.24
C GLU A 105 -9.98 -11.62 -7.87
N LYS A 106 -8.96 -11.97 -8.64
CA LYS A 106 -8.15 -11.02 -9.39
C LYS A 106 -9.00 -10.31 -10.44
N LEU A 107 -8.84 -9.01 -10.51
CA LEU A 107 -9.53 -8.15 -11.46
C LEU A 107 -8.70 -7.95 -12.73
N ASP A 108 -9.13 -8.54 -13.83
CA ASP A 108 -8.47 -8.39 -15.13
C ASP A 108 -8.65 -6.98 -15.72
N GLY A 109 -7.68 -6.56 -16.53
CA GLY A 109 -7.71 -5.28 -17.23
C GLY A 109 -7.38 -4.07 -16.36
N MET A 110 -6.78 -4.28 -15.21
CA MET A 110 -6.28 -3.23 -14.33
C MET A 110 -4.77 -3.35 -14.19
N THR A 111 -4.04 -2.26 -14.47
CA THR A 111 -2.57 -2.28 -14.41
C THR A 111 -2.04 -0.96 -13.89
N VAL A 112 -1.18 -1.00 -12.88
CA VAL A 112 -0.42 0.17 -12.43
C VAL A 112 0.63 0.52 -13.49
N VAL A 113 0.50 1.69 -14.08
CA VAL A 113 1.37 2.19 -15.16
C VAL A 113 2.33 3.29 -14.71
N GLU A 114 2.08 3.87 -13.56
CA GLU A 114 2.97 4.81 -12.89
C GLU A 114 2.91 4.57 -11.38
N SER A 115 4.05 4.70 -10.72
CA SER A 115 4.20 4.58 -9.26
C SER A 115 5.32 5.51 -8.81
N TRP A 116 5.05 6.40 -7.85
CA TRP A 116 6.05 7.35 -7.34
C TRP A 116 5.74 7.74 -5.90
N ILE A 117 6.75 8.28 -5.22
CA ILE A 117 6.62 8.93 -3.90
C ILE A 117 6.61 10.44 -4.09
N ILE A 118 5.71 11.13 -3.43
CA ILE A 118 5.71 12.61 -3.41
C ILE A 118 6.94 13.07 -2.61
N GLU A 119 7.87 13.74 -3.29
CA GLU A 119 9.07 14.33 -2.66
C GLU A 119 8.92 15.83 -2.42
N ASP A 120 8.12 16.51 -3.25
CA ASP A 120 7.87 17.95 -3.20
C ASP A 120 6.37 18.24 -3.39
N THR A 121 5.75 18.82 -2.36
CA THR A 121 4.32 19.15 -2.39
C THR A 121 3.95 20.31 -3.30
N ILE A 122 4.91 21.06 -3.83
CA ILE A 122 4.67 22.22 -4.70
C ILE A 122 4.73 21.82 -6.17
N HIS A 123 5.73 21.04 -6.55
CA HIS A 123 6.02 20.72 -7.95
C HIS A 123 5.60 19.30 -8.36
N ASP A 124 5.08 18.51 -7.43
CA ASP A 124 4.63 17.15 -7.75
C ASP A 124 3.50 17.13 -8.79
N LYS A 125 3.47 16.06 -9.58
CA LYS A 125 2.46 15.84 -10.61
C LYS A 125 1.03 15.88 -10.06
N SER A 126 0.82 15.39 -8.83
CA SER A 126 -0.48 15.37 -8.14
C SER A 126 -1.12 16.75 -8.03
N ARG A 127 -0.31 17.80 -7.89
CA ARG A 127 -0.78 19.20 -7.78
C ARG A 127 -1.52 19.72 -9.03
N LYS A 128 -1.19 19.19 -10.21
CA LYS A 128 -1.92 19.53 -11.45
C LYS A 128 -3.38 19.08 -11.43
N TYR A 129 -3.72 18.23 -10.49
CA TYR A 129 -5.03 17.59 -10.35
C TYR A 129 -5.67 17.90 -8.99
N ASP A 130 -5.20 18.96 -8.33
CA ASP A 130 -5.71 19.46 -7.05
C ASP A 130 -5.61 18.45 -5.89
N LEU A 131 -4.71 17.46 -5.99
CA LEU A 131 -4.41 16.54 -4.90
C LEU A 131 -3.37 17.18 -3.97
N ASP A 132 -3.81 17.57 -2.76
CA ASP A 132 -2.97 18.19 -1.72
C ASP A 132 -2.53 17.14 -0.70
N LEU A 133 -1.51 16.38 -1.05
CA LEU A 133 -1.04 15.23 -0.27
C LEU A 133 0.36 15.49 0.32
N PRO A 134 0.67 14.92 1.50
CA PRO A 134 1.95 15.15 2.16
C PRO A 134 3.12 14.45 1.47
N VAL A 135 4.34 14.97 1.72
CA VAL A 135 5.61 14.31 1.32
C VAL A 135 5.69 12.91 1.92
N GLY A 136 6.09 11.95 1.10
CA GLY A 136 6.16 10.54 1.47
C GLY A 136 4.92 9.73 1.05
N THR A 137 3.88 10.38 0.51
CA THR A 137 2.72 9.67 -0.04
C THR A 137 3.12 8.84 -1.25
N TRP A 138 2.69 7.58 -1.27
CA TRP A 138 2.80 6.73 -2.44
C TRP A 138 1.62 6.95 -3.38
N MET A 139 1.93 7.45 -4.56
CA MET A 139 0.99 7.71 -5.64
C MET A 139 1.08 6.63 -6.71
N VAL A 140 -0.07 6.30 -7.29
CA VAL A 140 -0.14 5.41 -8.45
C VAL A 140 -1.04 5.99 -9.53
N SER A 141 -0.73 5.64 -10.79
CA SER A 141 -1.67 5.75 -11.91
C SER A 141 -1.97 4.34 -12.41
N MET A 142 -3.25 3.99 -12.45
CA MET A 142 -3.73 2.68 -12.85
C MET A 142 -4.52 2.78 -14.14
N LYS A 143 -4.11 2.05 -15.18
CA LYS A 143 -4.85 1.90 -16.43
C LYS A 143 -6.01 0.97 -16.21
N CYS A 144 -7.20 1.37 -16.64
CA CYS A 144 -8.43 0.59 -16.54
C CYS A 144 -8.91 0.18 -17.94
N ASP A 145 -8.58 -1.03 -18.37
CA ASP A 145 -9.07 -1.62 -19.63
C ASP A 145 -10.34 -2.46 -19.42
N ASN A 146 -10.81 -2.57 -18.18
CA ASN A 146 -12.04 -3.24 -17.78
C ASN A 146 -13.25 -2.31 -17.94
N ASP A 147 -14.19 -2.65 -18.82
CA ASP A 147 -15.37 -1.82 -19.13
C ASP A 147 -16.36 -1.73 -17.95
N GLU A 148 -16.53 -2.82 -17.20
CA GLU A 148 -17.42 -2.85 -16.05
C GLU A 148 -16.91 -1.93 -14.94
N ILE A 149 -15.62 -2.03 -14.62
CA ILE A 149 -14.98 -1.19 -13.61
C ILE A 149 -15.02 0.27 -14.04
N TRP A 150 -14.71 0.55 -15.31
CA TRP A 150 -14.77 1.91 -15.83
C TRP A 150 -16.17 2.53 -15.74
N SER A 151 -17.22 1.73 -15.96
CA SER A 151 -18.60 2.17 -15.78
C SER A 151 -18.90 2.50 -14.31
N LYS A 152 -18.45 1.67 -13.37
CA LYS A 152 -18.60 1.91 -11.92
C LYS A 152 -17.86 3.18 -11.48
N VAL A 153 -16.67 3.44 -12.03
CA VAL A 153 -15.93 4.68 -11.78
C VAL A 153 -16.71 5.90 -12.27
N LYS A 154 -17.27 5.86 -13.49
CA LYS A 154 -18.10 6.96 -14.03
C LYS A 154 -19.37 7.21 -13.21
N GLU A 155 -19.93 6.17 -12.62
CA GLU A 155 -21.08 6.21 -11.73
C GLU A 155 -20.74 6.62 -10.29
N ASN A 156 -19.44 6.88 -10.00
CA ASN A 156 -18.92 7.20 -8.67
C ASN A 156 -19.17 6.10 -7.61
N LYS A 157 -19.28 4.85 -8.07
CA LYS A 157 -19.42 3.65 -7.21
C LYS A 157 -18.07 3.09 -6.77
N ILE A 158 -17.00 3.43 -7.46
CA ILE A 158 -15.62 3.10 -7.13
C ILE A 158 -14.88 4.43 -7.14
N ARG A 159 -14.23 4.81 -6.02
CA ARG A 159 -13.68 6.14 -5.83
C ARG A 159 -12.22 6.18 -5.45
N GLY A 160 -11.68 5.13 -4.85
CA GLY A 160 -10.33 5.18 -4.34
C GLY A 160 -9.58 3.86 -4.45
N PHE A 161 -8.32 3.91 -4.02
CA PHE A 161 -7.45 2.75 -3.88
C PHE A 161 -7.37 2.30 -2.43
N SER A 162 -7.20 1.01 -2.23
CA SER A 162 -6.83 0.40 -0.96
C SER A 162 -5.77 -0.66 -1.20
N ILE A 163 -4.82 -0.81 -0.30
CA ILE A 163 -3.74 -1.79 -0.42
C ILE A 163 -4.12 -3.12 0.23
N GLU A 164 -3.63 -4.20 -0.35
CA GLU A 164 -3.66 -5.54 0.22
C GLU A 164 -2.23 -6.04 0.37
N GLY A 165 -1.92 -6.60 1.54
CA GLY A 165 -0.58 -7.10 1.81
C GLY A 165 -0.38 -7.47 3.27
N HIS A 166 0.81 -7.99 3.56
CA HIS A 166 1.19 -8.45 4.88
C HIS A 166 2.16 -7.47 5.54
N PHE A 167 1.85 -7.08 6.78
CA PHE A 167 2.63 -6.17 7.59
C PHE A 167 2.77 -6.70 9.02
N ILE A 168 3.81 -6.29 9.71
CA ILE A 168 4.04 -6.62 11.12
C ILE A 168 3.84 -5.39 11.99
N ASP A 169 3.24 -5.62 13.16
CA ASP A 169 3.24 -4.67 14.26
C ASP A 169 4.68 -4.47 14.78
N ARG A 170 5.14 -3.23 14.78
CA ARG A 170 6.50 -2.84 15.21
C ARG A 170 6.79 -3.24 16.65
N LEU A 171 5.82 -3.15 17.54
CA LEU A 171 6.00 -3.51 18.94
C LEU A 171 6.16 -5.03 19.11
N ASN A 172 5.34 -5.82 18.44
CA ASN A 172 5.45 -7.27 18.45
C ASN A 172 6.78 -7.75 17.88
N ARG A 173 7.28 -7.10 16.81
CA ARG A 173 8.62 -7.41 16.27
C ARG A 173 9.73 -7.17 17.29
N ALA A 174 9.70 -6.01 17.98
CA ALA A 174 10.71 -5.70 18.98
C ALA A 174 10.70 -6.71 20.15
N GLN A 175 9.52 -7.13 20.58
CA GLN A 175 9.37 -8.15 21.65
C GLN A 175 9.86 -9.53 21.19
N ASN A 176 9.54 -9.94 19.96
CA ASN A 176 9.99 -11.21 19.41
C ASN A 176 11.51 -11.25 19.27
N LYS A 177 12.11 -10.16 18.79
CA LYS A 177 13.58 -10.06 18.66
C LYS A 177 14.30 -10.15 20.00
N LEU A 178 13.80 -9.45 21.02
CA LEU A 178 14.34 -9.55 22.38
C LEU A 178 14.22 -10.98 22.94
N SER A 179 13.09 -11.64 22.69
CA SER A 179 12.88 -13.04 23.11
C SER A 179 13.81 -14.02 22.40
N GLU A 180 14.16 -13.79 21.15
CA GLU A 180 15.15 -14.63 20.41
C GLU A 180 16.59 -14.37 20.89
N GLU A 181 16.96 -13.11 21.14
CA GLU A 181 18.25 -12.77 21.69
C GLU A 181 18.45 -13.37 23.11
N ASP A 182 17.42 -13.35 23.94
CA ASP A 182 17.43 -13.97 25.27
C ASP A 182 17.56 -15.50 25.20
N LYS A 183 16.93 -16.15 24.21
CA LYS A 183 17.09 -17.59 23.96
C LYS A 183 18.50 -17.95 23.53
N LEU A 184 19.05 -17.20 22.57
CA LEU A 184 20.43 -17.39 22.11
C LEU A 184 21.47 -17.18 23.23
N LEU A 185 21.27 -16.16 24.07
CA LEU A 185 22.11 -15.93 25.25
C LEU A 185 22.05 -17.10 26.22
N LYS A 186 20.88 -17.66 26.51
CA LYS A 186 20.74 -18.85 27.35
C LYS A 186 21.45 -20.06 26.74
N GLU A 187 21.30 -20.31 25.43
CA GLU A 187 21.99 -21.40 24.75
C GLU A 187 23.53 -21.25 24.83
N ILE A 188 24.06 -20.04 24.67
CA ILE A 188 25.49 -19.76 24.80
C ILE A 188 25.93 -20.02 26.24
N ILE A 189 25.21 -19.58 27.26
CA ILE A 189 25.53 -19.85 28.67
C ILE A 189 25.55 -21.36 28.94
N ASP A 190 24.51 -22.09 28.49
CA ASP A 190 24.42 -23.54 28.66
C ASP A 190 25.58 -24.29 28.01
N VAL A 191 26.08 -23.79 26.87
CA VAL A 191 27.28 -24.38 26.22
C VAL A 191 28.54 -24.11 26.98
N LEU A 192 28.68 -22.91 27.55
CA LEU A 192 29.87 -22.52 28.34
C LEU A 192 29.92 -23.18 29.73
N GLU A 193 28.77 -23.48 30.33
CA GLU A 193 28.67 -24.10 31.64
C GLU A 193 28.79 -25.67 31.60
N LYS A 194 28.68 -26.27 30.42
CA LYS A 194 28.91 -27.73 30.29
C LYS A 194 30.38 -28.04 30.55
N PRO A 195 30.70 -28.80 31.62
CA PRO A 195 32.09 -29.18 31.91
C PRO A 195 32.66 -30.01 30.76
N ASN A 196 33.86 -29.64 30.31
CA ASN A 196 34.62 -30.41 29.32
C ASN A 196 34.86 -31.83 29.87
N THR A 197 33.97 -32.77 29.59
CA THR A 197 34.19 -34.19 29.86
C THR A 197 35.00 -34.80 28.70
N ASN A 198 36.25 -34.37 28.56
CA ASN A 198 37.26 -35.08 27.83
C ASN A 198 38.30 -35.56 28.84
N THR A 199 38.13 -36.76 29.31
CA THR A 199 39.18 -37.59 29.93
C THR A 199 39.13 -38.96 29.29
#